data_cb840546349abfeea492df322c63b4f7
#
_entry.id   cb840546349abfeea492df322c63b4f7
#
_cell.length_a   1.000
_cell.length_b   1.000
_cell.length_c   1.000
_cell.angle_alpha   90.00
_cell.angle_beta   90.00
_cell.angle_gamma   90.00
#
_symmetry.space_group_name_H-M   'P 1'
#
loop_
_entity.id
_entity.type
_entity.pdbx_description
1 polymer ?
#
loop_
_entity_poly.entity_id
_entity_poly.type
_entity_poly.pdbx_seq_one_letter_code
_entity_poly.pdbx_strand_id
1 'polypeptide(L)'
;MLKIILCALNEAQNLQTLIPNLSNEIKSLGADFKIIICIDGSNDESFSLLTDLQKNHPLEILPLKNEIGLGLAYKRLFTEIVNNSADDDLAISFDCDNTHNPEQIAKMLNYFHKNSLDFLVASRFCNKSVIEDFPIHRKFITKTTSLILQNLFAVKRISGEKLQDYTSGYRIYRVKKLKELFAIQKNNFITEPEFTYTCELLIKLARINSRLDEIPISYDYGKKNGKSKLRILRNFWRLMILLLKLQVRL
;
A
#
# COMPACT_ATOMS: atom_id res chain seq x y z
N MET A 1 15.49 -7.43 -6.22
CA MET A 1 14.54 -6.86 -7.20
C MET A 1 13.44 -6.07 -6.49
N LEU A 2 12.93 -4.99 -7.08
CA LEU A 2 11.77 -4.24 -6.57
C LEU A 2 10.48 -4.73 -7.23
N LYS A 3 9.44 -4.99 -6.44
CA LYS A 3 8.10 -5.37 -6.92
C LYS A 3 7.13 -4.25 -6.56
N ILE A 4 6.70 -3.47 -7.55
CA ILE A 4 5.71 -2.40 -7.33
C ILE A 4 4.33 -3.00 -7.51
N ILE A 5 3.50 -2.98 -6.49
CA ILE A 5 2.16 -3.56 -6.53
C ILE A 5 1.08 -2.48 -6.52
N LEU A 6 0.19 -2.55 -7.47
CA LEU A 6 -0.87 -1.59 -7.74
C LEU A 6 -2.22 -2.30 -7.85
N CYS A 7 -3.28 -1.65 -7.40
CA CYS A 7 -4.65 -2.10 -7.66
C CYS A 7 -5.41 -1.01 -8.41
N ALA A 8 -5.95 -1.36 -9.57
CA ALA A 8 -6.70 -0.46 -10.43
C ALA A 8 -8.17 -0.87 -10.54
N LEU A 9 -9.07 0.10 -10.36
CA LEU A 9 -10.49 -0.01 -10.66
C LEU A 9 -10.90 1.26 -11.40
N ASN A 10 -11.08 1.18 -12.72
CA ASN A 10 -11.39 2.34 -13.56
C ASN A 10 -10.42 3.50 -13.36
N GLU A 11 -9.14 3.26 -13.70
CA GLU A 11 -8.02 4.20 -13.51
C GLU A 11 -7.25 4.49 -14.82
N ALA A 12 -7.86 4.29 -16.00
CA ALA A 12 -7.18 4.43 -17.29
C ALA A 12 -6.43 5.77 -17.42
N GLN A 13 -7.08 6.89 -17.08
CA GLN A 13 -6.48 8.22 -17.17
C GLN A 13 -5.25 8.38 -16.26
N ASN A 14 -5.30 7.81 -15.05
CA ASN A 14 -4.20 7.88 -14.10
C ASN A 14 -3.03 6.98 -14.52
N LEU A 15 -3.34 5.77 -14.98
CA LEU A 15 -2.34 4.76 -15.37
C LEU A 15 -1.51 5.20 -16.57
N GLN A 16 -2.09 5.98 -17.50
CA GLN A 16 -1.40 6.50 -18.68
C GLN A 16 -0.14 7.32 -18.32
N THR A 17 -0.19 8.06 -17.22
CA THR A 17 0.92 8.88 -16.73
C THR A 17 1.72 8.18 -15.64
N LEU A 18 1.05 7.45 -14.76
CA LEU A 18 1.67 6.81 -13.60
C LEU A 18 2.70 5.74 -13.99
N ILE A 19 2.35 4.83 -14.92
CA ILE A 19 3.22 3.70 -15.27
C ILE A 19 4.54 4.17 -15.90
N PRO A 20 4.54 5.08 -16.91
CA PRO A 20 5.78 5.65 -17.42
C PRO A 20 6.61 6.37 -16.35
N ASN A 21 5.98 7.20 -15.50
CA ASN A 21 6.67 7.94 -14.45
C ASN A 21 7.32 7.01 -13.42
N LEU A 22 6.60 6.01 -12.92
CA LEU A 22 7.16 4.98 -12.03
C LEU A 22 8.33 4.23 -12.67
N SER A 23 8.15 3.80 -13.91
CA SER A 23 9.19 3.07 -14.64
C SER A 23 10.47 3.90 -14.81
N ASN A 24 10.33 5.16 -15.18
CA ASN A 24 11.46 6.07 -15.39
C ASN A 24 12.18 6.35 -14.08
N GLU A 25 11.42 6.62 -13.00
CA GLU A 25 11.99 6.89 -11.68
C GLU A 25 12.80 5.69 -11.18
N ILE A 26 12.25 4.46 -11.26
CA ILE A 26 12.96 3.28 -10.75
C ILE A 26 14.16 2.92 -11.64
N LYS A 27 14.06 3.09 -12.97
CA LYS A 27 15.20 2.95 -13.88
C LYS A 27 16.35 3.90 -13.53
N SER A 28 16.03 5.14 -13.16
CA SER A 28 17.06 6.13 -12.77
C SER A 28 17.84 5.71 -11.51
N LEU A 29 17.24 4.87 -10.66
CA LEU A 29 17.89 4.31 -9.48
C LEU A 29 18.82 3.11 -9.79
N GLY A 30 18.88 2.65 -11.04
CA GLY A 30 19.65 1.48 -11.45
C GLY A 30 19.15 0.16 -10.83
N ALA A 31 17.91 0.11 -10.37
CA ALA A 31 17.34 -1.06 -9.71
C ALA A 31 16.55 -1.94 -10.67
N ASP A 32 16.73 -3.24 -10.57
CA ASP A 32 15.83 -4.20 -11.25
C ASP A 32 14.46 -4.15 -10.61
N PHE A 33 13.41 -4.05 -11.44
CA PHE A 33 12.05 -3.96 -10.95
C PHE A 33 11.02 -4.62 -11.85
N LYS A 34 9.86 -4.88 -11.27
CA LYS A 34 8.64 -5.31 -11.97
C LYS A 34 7.43 -4.61 -11.36
N ILE A 35 6.55 -4.09 -12.20
CA ILE A 35 5.26 -3.53 -11.78
C ILE A 35 4.21 -4.62 -11.94
N ILE A 36 3.44 -4.91 -10.88
CA ILE A 36 2.39 -5.93 -10.88
C ILE A 36 1.08 -5.22 -10.54
N ILE A 37 0.13 -5.25 -11.48
CA ILE A 37 -1.14 -4.55 -11.34
C ILE A 37 -2.29 -5.54 -11.30
N CYS A 38 -3.08 -5.49 -10.23
CA CYS A 38 -4.37 -6.15 -10.18
C CYS A 38 -5.46 -5.21 -10.73
N ILE A 39 -6.15 -5.64 -11.78
CA ILE A 39 -7.34 -4.94 -12.31
C ILE A 39 -8.56 -5.54 -11.63
N ASP A 40 -9.18 -4.77 -10.74
CA ASP A 40 -10.28 -5.23 -9.88
C ASP A 40 -11.65 -4.98 -10.55
N GLY A 41 -11.91 -5.68 -11.68
CA GLY A 41 -13.19 -5.61 -12.37
C GLY A 41 -13.46 -4.28 -13.08
N SER A 42 -12.42 -3.61 -13.59
CA SER A 42 -12.56 -2.37 -14.37
C SER A 42 -13.40 -2.59 -15.63
N ASN A 43 -14.24 -1.62 -15.94
CA ASN A 43 -15.10 -1.58 -17.14
C ASN A 43 -14.75 -0.42 -18.09
N ASP A 44 -13.67 0.30 -17.80
CA ASP A 44 -13.07 1.32 -18.65
C ASP A 44 -11.91 0.75 -19.51
N GLU A 45 -11.15 1.61 -20.14
CA GLU A 45 -10.00 1.24 -20.98
C GLU A 45 -8.73 0.83 -20.18
N SER A 46 -8.80 0.66 -18.85
CA SER A 46 -7.63 0.32 -18.03
C SER A 46 -6.91 -0.94 -18.49
N PHE A 47 -7.65 -1.99 -18.90
CA PHE A 47 -7.04 -3.23 -19.34
C PHE A 47 -6.32 -3.10 -20.69
N SER A 48 -6.96 -2.49 -21.70
CA SER A 48 -6.37 -2.29 -23.03
C SER A 48 -5.14 -1.39 -22.96
N LEU A 49 -5.23 -0.27 -22.19
CA LEU A 49 -4.10 0.63 -21.95
C LEU A 49 -2.91 -0.10 -21.32
N LEU A 50 -3.14 -0.88 -20.27
CA LEU A 50 -2.06 -1.62 -19.60
C LEU A 50 -1.44 -2.67 -20.51
N THR A 51 -2.22 -3.32 -21.37
CA THR A 51 -1.72 -4.26 -22.38
C THR A 51 -0.77 -3.57 -23.36
N ASP A 52 -1.08 -2.32 -23.76
CA ASP A 52 -0.17 -1.55 -24.60
C ASP A 52 1.07 -1.08 -23.85
N LEU A 53 0.94 -0.61 -22.63
CA LEU A 53 2.07 -0.19 -21.79
C LEU A 53 3.03 -1.34 -21.47
N GLN A 54 2.52 -2.57 -21.37
CA GLN A 54 3.33 -3.78 -21.12
C GLN A 54 4.39 -4.03 -22.20
N LYS A 55 4.18 -3.52 -23.42
CA LYS A 55 5.16 -3.66 -24.53
C LYS A 55 6.47 -2.90 -24.23
N ASN A 56 6.43 -1.82 -23.43
CA ASN A 56 7.55 -0.92 -23.18
C ASN A 56 7.98 -0.85 -21.71
N HIS A 57 7.22 -1.45 -20.81
CA HIS A 57 7.47 -1.40 -19.37
C HIS A 57 7.45 -2.80 -18.76
N PRO A 58 8.27 -3.09 -17.71
CA PRO A 58 8.28 -4.39 -17.04
C PRO A 58 7.02 -4.57 -16.18
N LEU A 59 5.90 -4.79 -16.83
CA LEU A 59 4.56 -4.81 -16.28
C LEU A 59 3.95 -6.21 -16.36
N GLU A 60 3.33 -6.65 -15.26
CA GLU A 60 2.48 -7.84 -15.18
C GLU A 60 1.06 -7.44 -14.80
N ILE A 61 0.08 -7.98 -15.52
CA ILE A 61 -1.33 -7.67 -15.32
C ILE A 61 -2.03 -8.89 -14.72
N LEU A 62 -2.71 -8.70 -13.60
CA LEU A 62 -3.55 -9.71 -12.94
C LEU A 62 -5.02 -9.29 -13.06
N PRO A 63 -5.72 -9.65 -14.13
CA PRO A 63 -7.12 -9.23 -14.31
C PRO A 63 -8.07 -10.05 -13.44
N LEU A 64 -9.10 -9.38 -12.92
CA LEU A 64 -10.27 -9.97 -12.28
C LEU A 64 -11.50 -9.66 -13.11
N LYS A 65 -12.40 -10.63 -13.26
CA LYS A 65 -13.65 -10.43 -14.02
C LYS A 65 -14.63 -9.48 -13.31
N ASN A 66 -14.66 -9.51 -12.00
CA ASN A 66 -15.57 -8.72 -11.18
C ASN A 66 -14.80 -7.99 -10.08
N GLU A 67 -15.33 -6.85 -9.64
CA GLU A 67 -14.85 -6.14 -8.46
C GLU A 67 -15.00 -7.03 -7.21
N ILE A 68 -13.88 -7.27 -6.53
CA ILE A 68 -13.83 -8.04 -5.27
C ILE A 68 -13.48 -7.16 -4.07
N GLY A 69 -13.08 -5.93 -4.31
CA GLY A 69 -12.68 -4.93 -3.33
C GLY A 69 -11.18 -4.84 -3.12
N LEU A 70 -10.74 -3.64 -2.81
CA LEU A 70 -9.32 -3.27 -2.75
C LEU A 70 -8.48 -4.22 -1.90
N GLY A 71 -8.96 -4.60 -0.71
CA GLY A 71 -8.22 -5.47 0.21
C GLY A 71 -8.03 -6.89 -0.35
N LEU A 72 -9.05 -7.45 -1.01
CA LEU A 72 -8.92 -8.78 -1.63
C LEU A 72 -8.06 -8.73 -2.90
N ALA A 73 -8.10 -7.64 -3.66
CA ALA A 73 -7.19 -7.42 -4.78
C ALA A 73 -5.73 -7.34 -4.29
N TYR A 74 -5.45 -6.62 -3.20
CA TYR A 74 -4.14 -6.62 -2.57
C TYR A 74 -3.76 -7.97 -1.97
N LYS A 75 -4.71 -8.73 -1.43
CA LYS A 75 -4.44 -10.11 -1.01
C LYS A 75 -3.90 -10.96 -2.16
N ARG A 76 -4.50 -10.83 -3.36
CA ARG A 76 -4.00 -11.51 -4.56
C ARG A 76 -2.60 -11.06 -4.95
N LEU A 77 -2.35 -9.74 -4.97
CA LEU A 77 -1.02 -9.17 -5.24
C LEU A 77 0.05 -9.68 -4.26
N PHE A 78 -0.22 -9.62 -2.96
CA PHE A 78 0.72 -10.12 -1.97
C PHE A 78 0.91 -11.65 -2.04
N THR A 79 -0.11 -12.41 -2.40
CA THR A 79 0.02 -13.86 -2.63
C THR A 79 0.96 -14.12 -3.81
N GLU A 80 0.83 -13.35 -4.90
CA GLU A 80 1.74 -13.42 -6.05
C GLU A 80 3.19 -13.10 -5.64
N ILE A 81 3.40 -12.04 -4.84
CA ILE A 81 4.72 -11.68 -4.31
C ILE A 81 5.32 -12.80 -3.46
N VAL A 82 4.55 -13.34 -2.52
CA VAL A 82 5.03 -14.40 -1.60
C VAL A 82 5.44 -15.65 -2.35
N ASN A 83 4.71 -16.02 -3.40
CA ASN A 83 4.97 -17.24 -4.16
C ASN A 83 6.12 -17.10 -5.17
N ASN A 84 6.30 -15.92 -5.76
CA ASN A 84 7.15 -15.71 -6.94
C ASN A 84 8.29 -14.71 -6.75
N SER A 85 8.66 -14.39 -5.50
CA SER A 85 9.77 -13.47 -5.22
C SER A 85 10.78 -14.07 -4.26
N ALA A 86 12.04 -13.62 -4.34
CA ALA A 86 13.09 -14.00 -3.41
C ALA A 86 12.91 -13.31 -2.04
N ASP A 87 13.52 -13.86 -1.00
CA ASP A 87 13.43 -13.31 0.37
C ASP A 87 13.97 -11.89 0.48
N ASP A 88 15.03 -11.58 -0.29
CA ASP A 88 15.67 -10.27 -0.30
C ASP A 88 14.99 -9.25 -1.22
N ASP A 89 13.96 -9.66 -1.97
CA ASP A 89 13.17 -8.74 -2.76
C ASP A 89 12.36 -7.79 -1.85
N LEU A 90 12.01 -6.63 -2.39
CA LEU A 90 11.15 -5.65 -1.73
C LEU A 90 9.84 -5.49 -2.51
N ALA A 91 8.72 -5.48 -1.80
CA ALA A 91 7.43 -5.10 -2.36
C ALA A 91 7.09 -3.65 -1.96
N ILE A 92 6.63 -2.85 -2.92
CA ILE A 92 6.19 -1.47 -2.69
C ILE A 92 4.74 -1.37 -3.09
N SER A 93 3.84 -1.12 -2.15
CA SER A 93 2.44 -0.80 -2.46
C SER A 93 2.30 0.68 -2.78
N PHE A 94 1.51 0.97 -3.83
CA PHE A 94 1.35 2.31 -4.37
C PHE A 94 -0.08 2.49 -4.90
N ASP A 95 -0.68 3.68 -4.69
CA ASP A 95 -2.02 3.95 -5.20
C ASP A 95 -1.99 4.39 -6.67
N CYS A 96 -3.01 4.02 -7.45
CA CYS A 96 -3.09 4.33 -8.89
C CYS A 96 -3.58 5.74 -9.21
N ASP A 97 -3.85 6.59 -8.22
CA ASP A 97 -4.56 7.86 -8.40
C ASP A 97 -3.67 9.11 -8.50
N ASN A 98 -2.36 8.92 -8.73
CA ASN A 98 -1.34 9.97 -8.86
C ASN A 98 -1.13 10.86 -7.61
N THR A 99 -1.76 10.57 -6.48
CA THR A 99 -1.61 11.35 -5.24
C THR A 99 -0.25 11.16 -4.57
N HIS A 100 0.41 10.04 -4.84
CA HIS A 100 1.74 9.71 -4.34
C HIS A 100 2.81 10.08 -5.37
N ASN A 101 3.91 10.70 -4.92
CA ASN A 101 5.01 11.07 -5.79
C ASN A 101 6.00 9.90 -5.94
N PRO A 102 6.24 9.35 -7.16
CA PRO A 102 7.22 8.29 -7.41
C PRO A 102 8.65 8.66 -6.99
N GLU A 103 9.07 9.94 -7.08
CA GLU A 103 10.41 10.40 -6.68
C GLU A 103 10.75 10.11 -5.22
N GLN A 104 9.74 9.87 -4.39
CA GLN A 104 9.97 9.51 -2.99
C GLN A 104 10.47 8.09 -2.79
N ILE A 105 10.36 7.22 -3.80
CA ILE A 105 10.83 5.82 -3.74
C ILE A 105 12.32 5.78 -3.37
N ALA A 106 13.14 6.62 -4.01
CA ALA A 106 14.58 6.69 -3.72
C ALA A 106 14.86 6.97 -2.24
N LYS A 107 14.21 7.99 -1.68
CA LYS A 107 14.34 8.36 -0.26
C LYS A 107 13.86 7.26 0.67
N MET A 108 12.74 6.63 0.32
CA MET A 108 12.16 5.53 1.09
C MET A 108 13.10 4.31 1.10
N LEU A 109 13.65 3.91 -0.04
CA LEU A 109 14.59 2.80 -0.17
C LEU A 109 15.87 3.05 0.62
N ASN A 110 16.47 4.25 0.49
CA ASN A 110 17.66 4.62 1.24
C ASN A 110 17.43 4.53 2.76
N TYR A 111 16.29 5.04 3.24
CA TYR A 111 15.93 4.96 4.65
C TYR A 111 15.69 3.51 5.10
N PHE A 112 14.99 2.73 4.29
CA PHE A 112 14.68 1.33 4.52
C PHE A 112 15.95 0.49 4.70
N HIS A 113 16.90 0.61 3.77
CA HIS A 113 18.18 -0.12 3.82
C HIS A 113 19.07 0.34 4.97
N LYS A 114 19.23 1.66 5.15
CA LYS A 114 20.06 2.23 6.24
C LYS A 114 19.63 1.74 7.62
N ASN A 115 18.33 1.56 7.84
CA ASN A 115 17.79 1.14 9.13
C ASN A 115 17.47 -0.37 9.20
N SER A 116 17.82 -1.14 8.16
CA SER A 116 17.56 -2.60 8.08
C SER A 116 16.10 -2.95 8.41
N LEU A 117 15.16 -2.23 7.81
CA LEU A 117 13.73 -2.39 8.09
C LEU A 117 13.14 -3.63 7.42
N ASP A 118 12.05 -4.13 7.99
CA ASP A 118 11.18 -5.13 7.40
C ASP A 118 9.94 -4.48 6.77
N PHE A 119 9.56 -3.30 7.30
CA PHE A 119 8.37 -2.59 6.89
C PHE A 119 8.53 -1.08 7.09
N LEU A 120 8.16 -0.29 6.07
CA LEU A 120 8.20 1.17 6.10
C LEU A 120 6.89 1.77 5.61
N VAL A 121 6.37 2.75 6.34
CA VAL A 121 5.19 3.53 5.96
C VAL A 121 5.60 4.92 5.50
N ALA A 122 5.12 5.35 4.33
CA ALA A 122 5.14 6.75 3.93
C ALA A 122 3.96 7.44 4.62
N SER A 123 4.26 8.20 5.67
CA SER A 123 3.28 8.72 6.63
C SER A 123 2.87 10.15 6.30
N ARG A 124 1.56 10.41 6.34
CA ARG A 124 0.98 11.74 6.20
C ARG A 124 1.02 12.53 7.51
N PHE A 125 1.31 11.87 8.63
CA PHE A 125 1.21 12.46 9.97
C PHE A 125 2.56 12.64 10.66
N CYS A 126 3.66 12.22 10.04
CA CYS A 126 5.00 12.54 10.50
C CYS A 126 5.27 14.05 10.45
N ASN A 127 6.12 14.51 11.36
CA ASN A 127 6.68 15.85 11.24
C ASN A 127 7.39 16.00 9.89
N LYS A 128 7.20 17.14 9.20
CA LYS A 128 7.69 17.46 7.84
C LYS A 128 6.91 16.76 6.70
N SER A 129 5.80 16.08 6.95
CA SER A 129 4.91 15.66 5.86
C SER A 129 4.19 16.86 5.27
N VAL A 130 4.18 16.94 3.94
CA VAL A 130 3.48 17.98 3.18
C VAL A 130 2.22 17.36 2.60
N ILE A 131 1.05 17.92 2.89
CA ILE A 131 -0.24 17.42 2.42
C ILE A 131 -0.97 18.58 1.77
N GLU A 132 -1.13 18.49 0.44
CA GLU A 132 -1.79 19.50 -0.38
C GLU A 132 -3.18 19.03 -0.79
N ASP A 133 -4.14 19.94 -0.86
CA ASP A 133 -5.52 19.78 -1.33
C ASP A 133 -6.32 18.63 -0.68
N PHE A 134 -5.87 18.11 0.44
CA PHE A 134 -6.53 16.99 1.11
C PHE A 134 -7.81 17.45 1.81
N PRO A 135 -9.00 16.92 1.46
CA PRO A 135 -10.25 17.35 2.04
C PRO A 135 -10.27 17.23 3.57
N ILE A 136 -10.67 18.30 4.26
CA ILE A 136 -10.59 18.40 5.73
C ILE A 136 -11.31 17.24 6.41
N HIS A 137 -12.51 16.85 5.94
CA HIS A 137 -13.25 15.72 6.49
C HIS A 137 -12.48 14.40 6.36
N ARG A 138 -11.75 14.17 5.26
CA ARG A 138 -10.93 12.98 5.08
C ARG A 138 -9.69 13.01 5.97
N LYS A 139 -9.05 14.17 6.10
CA LYS A 139 -7.92 14.37 7.02
C LYS A 139 -8.34 14.05 8.45
N PHE A 140 -9.52 14.53 8.87
CA PHE A 140 -10.06 14.24 10.19
C PHE A 140 -10.32 12.73 10.38
N ILE A 141 -11.02 12.09 9.44
CA ILE A 141 -11.34 10.65 9.51
C ILE A 141 -10.07 9.81 9.58
N THR A 142 -9.11 10.02 8.69
CA THR A 142 -7.88 9.23 8.66
C THR A 142 -7.01 9.43 9.89
N LYS A 143 -6.93 10.67 10.40
CA LYS A 143 -6.18 10.99 11.62
C LYS A 143 -6.84 10.38 12.86
N THR A 144 -8.16 10.50 12.98
CA THR A 144 -8.92 9.91 14.09
C THR A 144 -8.82 8.38 14.08
N THR A 145 -8.95 7.75 12.90
CA THR A 145 -8.76 6.30 12.74
C THR A 145 -7.36 5.88 13.20
N SER A 146 -6.33 6.58 12.75
CA SER A 146 -4.96 6.27 13.16
C SER A 146 -4.74 6.47 14.66
N LEU A 147 -5.32 7.50 15.27
CA LEU A 147 -5.23 7.74 16.72
C LEU A 147 -5.92 6.64 17.54
N ILE A 148 -7.09 6.18 17.12
CA ILE A 148 -7.79 5.05 17.75
C ILE A 148 -6.92 3.79 17.69
N LEU A 149 -6.40 3.46 16.51
CA LEU A 149 -5.55 2.29 16.31
C LEU A 149 -4.23 2.39 17.09
N GLN A 150 -3.63 3.58 17.16
CA GLN A 150 -2.43 3.84 17.93
C GLN A 150 -2.64 3.58 19.44
N ASN A 151 -3.80 3.93 19.96
CA ASN A 151 -4.11 3.68 21.37
C ASN A 151 -4.45 2.22 21.66
N LEU A 152 -5.10 1.53 20.73
CA LEU A 152 -5.50 0.11 20.91
C LEU A 152 -4.34 -0.87 20.69
N PHE A 153 -3.48 -0.63 19.71
CA PHE A 153 -2.45 -1.59 19.30
C PHE A 153 -1.02 -1.13 19.61
N ALA A 154 -0.83 0.17 19.86
CA ALA A 154 0.45 0.77 20.28
C ALA A 154 1.67 0.27 19.46
N VAL A 155 1.51 0.13 18.13
CA VAL A 155 2.60 -0.29 17.25
C VAL A 155 3.77 0.68 17.38
N LYS A 156 4.97 0.15 17.71
CA LYS A 156 6.16 0.95 17.95
C LYS A 156 7.07 0.95 16.73
N ARG A 157 7.64 2.11 16.45
CA ARG A 157 8.73 2.34 15.50
C ARG A 157 10.05 1.86 16.08
N ILE A 158 11.09 1.76 15.25
CA ILE A 158 12.45 1.45 15.73
C ILE A 158 12.98 2.46 16.75
N SER A 159 12.48 3.70 16.75
CA SER A 159 12.78 4.73 17.76
C SER A 159 12.15 4.47 19.13
N GLY A 160 11.22 3.52 19.24
CA GLY A 160 10.39 3.29 20.43
C GLY A 160 9.11 4.16 20.48
N GLU A 161 9.00 5.17 19.62
CA GLU A 161 7.79 5.99 19.49
C GLU A 161 6.64 5.21 18.85
N LYS A 162 5.40 5.65 19.08
CA LYS A 162 4.22 5.06 18.43
C LYS A 162 4.16 5.47 16.95
N LEU A 163 3.82 4.51 16.09
CA LEU A 163 3.51 4.77 14.68
C LEU A 163 2.31 5.71 14.57
N GLN A 164 2.34 6.68 13.64
CA GLN A 164 1.32 7.72 13.51
C GLN A 164 0.31 7.44 12.39
N ASP A 165 0.72 6.85 11.25
CA ASP A 165 -0.17 6.62 10.11
C ASP A 165 -0.44 5.13 9.86
N TYR A 166 -1.61 4.67 10.31
CA TYR A 166 -2.08 3.30 10.10
C TYR A 166 -2.78 3.09 8.75
N THR A 167 -3.13 4.17 8.06
CA THR A 167 -4.05 4.12 6.91
C THR A 167 -3.39 4.44 5.57
N SER A 168 -2.12 4.85 5.55
CA SER A 168 -1.39 5.07 4.29
C SER A 168 -1.25 3.77 3.53
N GLY A 169 -1.50 3.79 2.21
CA GLY A 169 -1.29 2.68 1.28
C GLY A 169 0.12 2.63 0.69
N TYR A 170 0.89 3.71 0.79
CA TYR A 170 2.25 3.78 0.26
C TYR A 170 3.26 3.23 1.25
N ARG A 171 3.79 2.04 0.96
CA ARG A 171 4.58 1.25 1.91
C ARG A 171 5.65 0.42 1.21
N ILE A 172 6.75 0.13 1.94
CA ILE A 172 7.75 -0.86 1.53
C ILE A 172 7.70 -2.05 2.48
N TYR A 173 7.78 -3.24 1.93
CA TYR A 173 7.79 -4.51 2.65
C TYR A 173 8.99 -5.35 2.22
N ARG A 174 9.69 -5.98 3.16
CA ARG A 174 10.63 -7.06 2.89
C ARG A 174 9.85 -8.34 2.57
N VAL A 175 10.11 -8.96 1.44
CA VAL A 175 9.38 -10.16 1.02
C VAL A 175 9.53 -11.30 2.03
N LYS A 176 10.71 -11.50 2.60
CA LYS A 176 10.93 -12.48 3.66
C LYS A 176 9.91 -12.33 4.80
N LYS A 177 9.63 -11.09 5.23
CA LYS A 177 8.70 -10.82 6.33
C LYS A 177 7.24 -11.05 5.94
N LEU A 178 6.90 -10.80 4.67
CA LEU A 178 5.59 -11.17 4.12
C LEU A 178 5.40 -12.70 4.10
N LYS A 179 6.44 -13.45 3.70
CA LYS A 179 6.43 -14.92 3.71
C LYS A 179 6.27 -15.49 5.12
N GLU A 180 6.97 -14.93 6.11
CA GLU A 180 6.81 -15.31 7.52
C GLU A 180 5.34 -15.12 7.97
N LEU A 181 4.77 -13.94 7.70
CA LEU A 181 3.37 -13.66 8.03
C LEU A 181 2.41 -14.63 7.31
N PHE A 182 2.66 -14.87 6.01
CA PHE A 182 1.85 -15.77 5.21
C PHE A 182 1.89 -17.21 5.76
N ALA A 183 3.07 -17.71 6.16
CA ALA A 183 3.23 -19.04 6.75
C ALA A 183 2.41 -19.20 8.05
N ILE A 184 2.36 -18.14 8.88
CA ILE A 184 1.60 -18.13 10.14
C ILE A 184 0.10 -18.01 9.87
N GLN A 185 -0.31 -17.06 9.02
CA GLN A 185 -1.72 -16.69 8.85
C GLN A 185 -2.42 -17.45 7.71
N LYS A 186 -1.69 -18.04 6.78
CA LYS A 186 -2.22 -18.75 5.60
C LYS A 186 -3.29 -17.89 4.88
N ASN A 187 -4.46 -18.44 4.65
CA ASN A 187 -5.57 -17.74 4.00
C ASN A 187 -6.12 -16.53 4.78
N ASN A 188 -5.78 -16.41 6.07
CA ASN A 188 -6.17 -15.28 6.92
C ASN A 188 -5.16 -14.13 6.91
N PHE A 189 -4.17 -14.17 6.05
CA PHE A 189 -3.15 -13.14 5.85
C PHE A 189 -3.78 -11.74 5.65
N ILE A 190 -4.75 -11.58 4.75
CA ILE A 190 -5.64 -10.44 4.63
C ILE A 190 -7.07 -10.97 4.59
N THR A 191 -7.93 -10.47 5.47
CA THR A 191 -9.35 -10.85 5.58
C THR A 191 -10.29 -9.70 5.27
N GLU A 192 -9.81 -8.46 5.34
CA GLU A 192 -10.59 -7.27 5.07
C GLU A 192 -10.64 -6.98 3.55
N PRO A 193 -11.83 -6.93 2.94
CA PRO A 193 -11.97 -6.72 1.49
C PRO A 193 -11.82 -5.27 1.05
N GLU A 194 -11.85 -4.31 1.96
CA GLU A 194 -11.82 -2.88 1.66
C GLU A 194 -10.54 -2.21 2.15
N PHE A 195 -10.49 -0.87 2.20
CA PHE A 195 -9.33 -0.07 2.61
C PHE A 195 -8.78 -0.41 4.01
N THR A 196 -9.57 -1.01 4.89
CA THR A 196 -9.16 -1.44 6.23
C THR A 196 -8.08 -2.53 6.22
N TYR A 197 -7.82 -3.20 5.08
CA TYR A 197 -6.72 -4.16 4.93
C TYR A 197 -5.36 -3.54 5.27
N THR A 198 -5.17 -2.25 5.01
CA THR A 198 -3.91 -1.54 5.33
C THR A 198 -3.63 -1.56 6.82
N CYS A 199 -4.66 -1.34 7.63
CA CYS A 199 -4.56 -1.40 9.09
C CYS A 199 -4.37 -2.84 9.57
N GLU A 200 -5.10 -3.79 8.99
CA GLU A 200 -5.00 -5.22 9.30
C GLU A 200 -3.58 -5.74 9.08
N LEU A 201 -3.03 -5.52 7.88
CA LEU A 201 -1.71 -5.99 7.49
C LEU A 201 -0.61 -5.39 8.37
N LEU A 202 -0.70 -4.07 8.66
CA LEU A 202 0.25 -3.37 9.52
C LEU A 202 0.29 -3.99 10.92
N ILE A 203 -0.87 -4.18 11.55
CA ILE A 203 -0.97 -4.74 12.90
C ILE A 203 -0.44 -6.17 12.93
N LYS A 204 -0.76 -6.98 11.93
CA LYS A 204 -0.27 -8.37 11.82
C LYS A 204 1.25 -8.43 11.65
N LEU A 205 1.84 -7.55 10.81
CA LEU A 205 3.30 -7.45 10.66
C LEU A 205 3.97 -7.01 11.97
N ALA A 206 3.40 -6.04 12.67
CA ALA A 206 3.93 -5.61 13.96
C ALA A 206 3.95 -6.74 15.00
N ARG A 207 2.93 -7.62 14.99
CA ARG A 207 2.82 -8.77 15.92
C ARG A 207 3.86 -9.87 15.71
N ILE A 208 4.45 -9.95 14.53
CA ILE A 208 5.54 -10.90 14.25
C ILE A 208 6.92 -10.24 14.39
N ASN A 209 7.03 -9.22 15.25
CA ASN A 209 8.27 -8.51 15.56
C ASN A 209 9.00 -7.94 14.34
N SER A 210 8.26 -7.35 13.40
CA SER A 210 8.85 -6.65 12.26
C SER A 210 9.55 -5.37 12.73
N ARG A 211 10.77 -5.12 12.21
CA ARG A 211 11.45 -3.83 12.33
C ARG A 211 10.76 -2.82 11.44
N LEU A 212 9.93 -1.97 12.03
CA LEU A 212 9.09 -1.04 11.29
C LEU A 212 9.36 0.41 11.67
N ASP A 213 9.14 1.29 10.70
CA ASP A 213 9.22 2.73 10.90
C ASP A 213 8.28 3.47 9.92
N GLU A 214 8.22 4.78 10.07
CA GLU A 214 7.53 5.68 9.15
C GLU A 214 8.38 6.90 8.81
N ILE A 215 8.24 7.41 7.60
CA ILE A 215 8.90 8.63 7.15
C ILE A 215 7.89 9.63 6.58
N PRO A 216 8.21 10.93 6.62
CA PRO A 216 7.33 11.95 6.05
C PRO A 216 7.19 11.80 4.53
N ILE A 217 5.98 12.07 4.05
CA ILE A 217 5.59 12.03 2.64
C ILE A 217 5.19 13.44 2.14
N SER A 218 5.41 13.69 0.85
CA SER A 218 4.69 14.70 0.09
C SER A 218 3.50 14.03 -0.59
N TYR A 219 2.29 14.47 -0.28
CA TYR A 219 1.03 13.90 -0.74
C TYR A 219 0.16 15.02 -1.32
N ASP A 220 -0.10 14.95 -2.61
CA ASP A 220 -0.86 15.94 -3.34
C ASP A 220 -2.20 15.35 -3.80
N TYR A 221 -3.26 15.68 -3.11
CA TYR A 221 -4.60 15.19 -3.43
C TYR A 221 -5.19 15.87 -4.68
N GLY A 222 -4.69 17.05 -5.05
CA GLY A 222 -5.10 17.77 -6.26
C GLY A 222 -4.77 17.03 -7.55
N LYS A 223 -3.75 16.16 -7.53
CA LYS A 223 -3.38 15.31 -8.68
C LYS A 223 -4.33 14.15 -8.93
N LYS A 224 -5.26 13.89 -8.01
CA LYS A 224 -6.20 12.81 -8.15
C LYS A 224 -7.21 13.08 -9.26
N ASN A 225 -7.17 12.28 -10.31
CA ASN A 225 -8.21 12.26 -11.32
C ASN A 225 -9.34 11.31 -10.91
N GLY A 226 -10.58 11.77 -11.08
CA GLY A 226 -11.77 10.98 -10.80
C GLY A 226 -12.28 11.04 -9.35
N LYS A 227 -13.45 10.45 -9.13
CA LYS A 227 -14.12 10.45 -7.83
C LYS A 227 -13.48 9.43 -6.87
N SER A 228 -13.46 9.78 -5.57
CA SER A 228 -13.02 8.83 -4.55
C SER A 228 -13.94 7.62 -4.45
N LYS A 229 -13.34 6.42 -4.49
CA LYS A 229 -14.04 5.14 -4.33
C LYS A 229 -14.21 4.72 -2.86
N LEU A 230 -13.67 5.53 -1.91
CA LEU A 230 -13.77 5.25 -0.49
C LEU A 230 -15.22 5.41 0.02
N ARG A 231 -15.82 4.31 0.42
CA ARG A 231 -17.16 4.27 1.05
C ARG A 231 -17.01 4.44 2.57
N ILE A 232 -17.05 5.70 3.05
CA ILE A 232 -16.69 6.08 4.43
C ILE A 232 -17.46 5.26 5.48
N LEU A 233 -18.79 5.22 5.43
CA LEU A 233 -19.61 4.50 6.40
C LEU A 233 -19.31 2.98 6.40
N ARG A 234 -19.17 2.39 5.22
CA ARG A 234 -18.84 0.97 5.08
C ARG A 234 -17.47 0.66 5.68
N ASN A 235 -16.47 1.50 5.43
CA ASN A 235 -15.13 1.32 5.98
C ASN A 235 -15.08 1.55 7.50
N PHE A 236 -15.90 2.46 8.04
CA PHE A 236 -16.03 2.64 9.49
C PHE A 236 -16.57 1.37 10.17
N TRP A 237 -17.67 0.80 9.69
CA TRP A 237 -18.22 -0.43 10.25
C TRP A 237 -17.24 -1.61 10.13
N ARG A 238 -16.54 -1.73 8.99
CA ARG A 238 -15.50 -2.74 8.81
C ARG A 238 -14.34 -2.55 9.77
N LEU A 239 -13.93 -1.31 10.04
CA LEU A 239 -12.92 -1.04 11.04
C LEU A 239 -13.37 -1.55 12.42
N MET A 240 -14.61 -1.29 12.83
CA MET A 240 -15.13 -1.79 14.11
C MET A 240 -15.09 -3.32 14.19
N ILE A 241 -15.51 -4.00 13.12
CA ILE A 241 -15.45 -5.47 13.04
C ILE A 241 -13.99 -5.95 13.09
N LEU A 242 -13.08 -5.30 12.38
CA LEU A 242 -11.66 -5.63 12.39
C LEU A 242 -11.06 -5.49 13.79
N LEU A 243 -11.40 -4.42 14.52
CA LEU A 243 -10.94 -4.20 15.89
C LEU A 243 -11.33 -5.36 16.79
N LEU A 244 -12.59 -5.80 16.73
CA LEU A 244 -13.06 -6.96 17.50
C LEU A 244 -12.29 -8.24 17.12
N LYS A 245 -12.14 -8.52 15.82
CA LYS A 245 -11.39 -9.70 15.35
C LYS A 245 -9.92 -9.70 15.80
N LEU A 246 -9.27 -8.54 15.82
CA LEU A 246 -7.87 -8.42 16.20
C LEU A 246 -7.66 -8.43 17.71
N GLN A 247 -8.64 -8.02 18.52
CA GLN A 247 -8.59 -8.12 19.98
C GLN A 247 -8.81 -9.55 20.49
N VAL A 248 -9.72 -10.31 19.87
CA VAL A 248 -10.04 -11.68 20.27
C VAL A 248 -8.91 -12.68 19.94
N ARG A 249 -7.98 -12.33 19.06
CA ARG A 249 -6.83 -13.18 18.70
C ARG A 249 -5.54 -12.81 19.43
N LEU A 250 -5.67 -12.14 20.58
CA LEU A 250 -4.66 -12.01 21.61
C LEU A 250 -4.76 -13.21 22.55
#